data_179c406a2fd68461bbb3f7b868d0a611
#
_entry.id   179c406a2fd68461bbb3f7b868d0a611
#
_cell.length_a   1.000
_cell.length_b   1.000
_cell.length_c   1.000
_cell.angle_alpha   90.00
_cell.angle_beta   90.00
_cell.angle_gamma   90.00
#
_symmetry.space_group_name_H-M   'P 1'
#
loop_
_entity.id
_entity.type
_entity.pdbx_description
1 polymer ?
#
loop_
_entity_poly.entity_id
_entity_poly.type
_entity_poly.pdbx_seq_one_letter_code
_entity_poly.pdbx_strand_id
1 'polypeptide(L)'
;MSTRATVFTLELLDYLRRIGEAEPPVLQRLREHTAGHRMGKMAVAPEQAAVLSWLVRLTGAEKYLEIGVFTGYSSTAVALALPDHGRITACDINASFTEHAQQAWREAGVAHKISLHLQPALFTLDELLENGEAGSYDIAFIDADKPPTPQYYERCLQLVRKGGIIAINNLLLGGRILSENDADAPPSLSVLQAFNASLPGDPRVNAITLPVGDGLTLLIKQ
;
A
#
# COMPACT_ATOMS: atom_id res chain seq x y z
N MET A 1 -29.17 15.02 -6.43
CA MET A 1 -27.91 14.30 -6.19
C MET A 1 -28.24 12.91 -5.68
N SER A 2 -27.67 11.85 -6.23
CA SER A 2 -27.87 10.51 -5.71
C SER A 2 -27.14 10.38 -4.36
N THR A 3 -27.88 10.12 -3.30
CA THR A 3 -27.32 9.83 -1.96
C THR A 3 -26.99 8.34 -1.78
N ARG A 4 -27.21 7.52 -2.81
CA ARG A 4 -26.92 6.09 -2.78
C ARG A 4 -25.56 5.82 -3.42
N ALA A 5 -24.68 5.18 -2.67
CA ALA A 5 -23.44 4.65 -3.22
C ALA A 5 -23.74 3.50 -4.20
N THR A 6 -23.02 3.42 -5.30
CA THR A 6 -23.08 2.28 -6.20
C THR A 6 -22.44 1.08 -5.54
N VAL A 7 -23.15 -0.06 -5.51
CA VAL A 7 -22.58 -1.32 -5.06
C VAL A 7 -21.73 -1.90 -6.20
N PHE A 8 -20.45 -2.09 -5.98
CA PHE A 8 -19.53 -2.64 -6.97
C PHE A 8 -19.67 -4.16 -7.03
N THR A 9 -20.27 -4.66 -8.13
CA THR A 9 -20.24 -6.08 -8.48
C THR A 9 -18.95 -6.42 -9.21
N LEU A 10 -18.61 -7.71 -9.33
CA LEU A 10 -17.43 -8.13 -10.10
C LEU A 10 -17.50 -7.66 -11.57
N GLU A 11 -18.70 -7.71 -12.19
CA GLU A 11 -18.92 -7.22 -13.55
C GLU A 11 -18.66 -5.72 -13.68
N LEU A 12 -19.07 -4.93 -12.68
CA LEU A 12 -18.81 -3.49 -12.67
C LEU A 12 -17.34 -3.17 -12.43
N LEU A 13 -16.64 -3.94 -11.59
CA LEU A 13 -15.19 -3.82 -11.42
C LEU A 13 -14.45 -4.17 -12.71
N ASP A 14 -14.85 -5.23 -13.42
CA ASP A 14 -14.28 -5.58 -14.72
C ASP A 14 -14.56 -4.52 -15.79
N TYR A 15 -15.72 -3.88 -15.74
CA TYR A 15 -16.02 -2.73 -16.61
C TYR A 15 -15.09 -1.56 -16.31
N LEU A 16 -14.88 -1.20 -15.03
CA LEU A 16 -13.97 -0.11 -14.64
C LEU A 16 -12.53 -0.38 -15.08
N ARG A 17 -12.06 -1.63 -14.98
CA ARG A 17 -10.72 -2.02 -15.49
C ARG A 17 -10.60 -1.82 -17.00
N ARG A 18 -11.67 -2.11 -17.75
CA ARG A 18 -11.67 -1.94 -19.23
C ARG A 18 -11.68 -0.49 -19.70
N ILE A 19 -12.27 0.42 -18.91
CA ILE A 19 -12.30 1.86 -19.26
C ILE A 19 -11.11 2.64 -18.67
N GLY A 20 -10.33 2.01 -17.80
CA GLY A 20 -9.10 2.57 -17.24
C GLY A 20 -7.87 2.34 -18.13
N GLU A 21 -6.70 2.70 -17.61
CA GLU A 21 -5.42 2.36 -18.24
C GLU A 21 -5.26 0.84 -18.28
N ALA A 22 -4.82 0.31 -19.43
CA ALA A 22 -4.61 -1.11 -19.60
C ALA A 22 -3.54 -1.62 -18.62
N GLU A 23 -3.85 -2.71 -17.91
CA GLU A 23 -2.90 -3.37 -17.01
C GLU A 23 -1.68 -3.86 -17.82
N PRO A 24 -0.45 -3.49 -17.44
CA PRO A 24 0.74 -4.00 -18.09
C PRO A 24 0.80 -5.54 -18.07
N PRO A 25 1.25 -6.23 -19.15
CA PRO A 25 1.25 -7.68 -19.22
C PRO A 25 2.01 -8.37 -18.08
N VAL A 26 3.07 -7.75 -17.55
CA VAL A 26 3.80 -8.29 -16.40
C VAL A 26 2.96 -8.28 -15.13
N LEU A 27 2.16 -7.23 -14.90
CA LEU A 27 1.25 -7.16 -13.75
C LEU A 27 0.10 -8.15 -13.89
N GLN A 28 -0.45 -8.32 -15.09
CA GLN A 28 -1.48 -9.31 -15.34
C GLN A 28 -0.98 -10.72 -15.00
N ARG A 29 0.19 -11.13 -15.51
CA ARG A 29 0.78 -12.44 -15.18
C ARG A 29 1.03 -12.61 -13.69
N LEU A 30 1.56 -11.59 -13.03
CA LEU A 30 1.82 -11.62 -11.59
C LEU A 30 0.52 -11.78 -10.78
N ARG A 31 -0.53 -11.07 -11.15
CA ARG A 31 -1.85 -11.16 -10.53
C ARG A 31 -2.46 -12.56 -10.71
N GLU A 32 -2.40 -13.12 -11.93
CA GLU A 32 -2.89 -14.47 -12.22
C GLU A 32 -2.11 -15.53 -11.45
N HIS A 33 -0.79 -15.41 -11.37
CA HIS A 33 0.06 -16.28 -10.56
C HIS A 33 -0.31 -16.19 -9.08
N THR A 34 -0.45 -14.97 -8.56
CA THR A 34 -0.77 -14.73 -7.14
C THR A 34 -2.17 -15.24 -6.79
N ALA A 35 -3.14 -15.16 -7.69
CA ALA A 35 -4.49 -15.67 -7.48
C ALA A 35 -4.51 -17.19 -7.24
N GLY A 36 -3.57 -17.94 -7.81
CA GLY A 36 -3.36 -19.37 -7.57
C GLY A 36 -2.65 -19.71 -6.25
N HIS A 37 -2.10 -18.73 -5.56
CA HIS A 37 -1.41 -18.96 -4.30
C HIS A 37 -2.41 -19.12 -3.15
N ARG A 38 -2.12 -20.02 -2.19
CA ARG A 38 -2.99 -20.25 -1.01
C ARG A 38 -3.30 -18.97 -0.21
N MET A 39 -2.40 -18.00 -0.24
CA MET A 39 -2.52 -16.69 0.40
C MET A 39 -2.90 -15.58 -0.59
N GLY A 40 -3.39 -15.92 -1.79
CA GLY A 40 -3.69 -14.95 -2.86
C GLY A 40 -4.65 -13.83 -2.45
N LYS A 41 -5.46 -14.06 -1.40
CA LYS A 41 -6.35 -13.05 -0.81
C LYS A 41 -5.62 -11.88 -0.14
N MET A 42 -4.31 -12.01 0.10
CA MET A 42 -3.48 -10.92 0.64
C MET A 42 -3.05 -9.91 -0.43
N ALA A 43 -3.22 -10.25 -1.72
CA ALA A 43 -2.80 -9.35 -2.79
C ALA A 43 -3.59 -8.03 -2.76
N VAL A 44 -2.86 -6.93 -2.97
CA VAL A 44 -3.48 -5.62 -3.18
C VAL A 44 -4.40 -5.67 -4.41
N ALA A 45 -5.55 -5.00 -4.34
CA ALA A 45 -6.45 -4.92 -5.48
C ALA A 45 -5.82 -4.14 -6.64
N PRO A 46 -6.05 -4.56 -7.92
CA PRO A 46 -5.52 -3.85 -9.09
C PRO A 46 -5.87 -2.36 -9.09
N GLU A 47 -7.07 -2.02 -8.67
CA GLU A 47 -7.55 -0.64 -8.58
C GLU A 47 -6.74 0.19 -7.57
N GLN A 48 -6.33 -0.42 -6.45
CA GLN A 48 -5.48 0.24 -5.45
C GLN A 48 -4.07 0.50 -6.00
N ALA A 49 -3.47 -0.50 -6.65
CA ALA A 49 -2.17 -0.34 -7.29
C ALA A 49 -2.20 0.71 -8.42
N ALA A 50 -3.31 0.78 -9.17
CA ALA A 50 -3.53 1.82 -10.18
C ALA A 50 -3.58 3.22 -9.54
N VAL A 51 -4.29 3.38 -8.40
CA VAL A 51 -4.30 4.65 -7.65
C VAL A 51 -2.89 5.02 -7.18
N LEU A 52 -2.12 4.09 -6.63
CA LEU A 52 -0.74 4.35 -6.18
C LEU A 52 0.16 4.79 -7.35
N SER A 53 0.09 4.09 -8.47
CA SER A 53 0.83 4.45 -9.70
C SER A 53 0.43 5.83 -10.23
N TRP A 54 -0.85 6.15 -10.16
CA TRP A 54 -1.38 7.46 -10.58
C TRP A 54 -0.90 8.57 -9.64
N LEU A 55 -0.89 8.33 -8.32
CA LEU A 55 -0.35 9.28 -7.33
C LEU A 55 1.14 9.56 -7.57
N VAL A 56 1.93 8.52 -7.88
CA VAL A 56 3.35 8.68 -8.26
C VAL A 56 3.50 9.65 -9.43
N ARG A 57 2.75 9.44 -10.51
CA ARG A 57 2.80 10.31 -11.70
C ARG A 57 2.28 11.72 -11.41
N LEU A 58 1.18 11.83 -10.64
CA LEU A 58 0.56 13.12 -10.31
C LEU A 58 1.48 14.00 -9.48
N THR A 59 2.20 13.41 -8.51
CA THR A 59 3.07 14.15 -7.59
C THR A 59 4.49 14.30 -8.08
N GLY A 60 4.87 13.60 -9.16
CA GLY A 60 6.26 13.51 -9.62
C GLY A 60 7.15 12.82 -8.58
N ALA A 61 6.61 11.83 -7.85
CA ALA A 61 7.36 11.13 -6.80
C ALA A 61 8.59 10.41 -7.38
N GLU A 62 9.69 10.48 -6.67
CA GLU A 62 10.96 9.83 -6.99
C GLU A 62 11.39 8.81 -5.93
N LYS A 63 10.96 8.99 -4.68
CA LYS A 63 11.33 8.13 -3.56
C LYS A 63 10.11 7.57 -2.85
N TYR A 64 9.98 6.25 -2.91
CA TYR A 64 8.82 5.51 -2.43
C TYR A 64 9.22 4.49 -1.36
N LEU A 65 8.40 4.37 -0.32
CA LEU A 65 8.55 3.40 0.75
C LEU A 65 7.39 2.43 0.74
N GLU A 66 7.65 1.12 0.75
CA GLU A 66 6.63 0.07 0.82
C GLU A 66 6.83 -0.83 2.02
N ILE A 67 5.81 -0.98 2.84
CA ILE A 67 5.79 -1.83 4.03
C ILE A 67 4.78 -2.96 3.78
N GLY A 68 5.30 -4.16 3.50
CA GLY A 68 4.55 -5.30 3.00
C GLY A 68 4.61 -5.39 1.48
N VAL A 69 5.37 -6.36 0.98
CA VAL A 69 5.62 -6.57 -0.47
C VAL A 69 4.80 -7.71 -1.01
N PHE A 70 4.69 -8.81 -0.26
CA PHE A 70 4.09 -10.06 -0.67
C PHE A 70 4.70 -10.54 -2.01
N THR A 71 3.88 -10.77 -3.05
CA THR A 71 4.34 -11.18 -4.40
C THR A 71 4.77 -10.01 -5.28
N GLY A 72 4.72 -8.76 -4.78
CA GLY A 72 5.28 -7.59 -5.44
C GLY A 72 4.37 -6.90 -6.46
N TYR A 73 3.05 -7.09 -6.39
CA TYR A 73 2.16 -6.46 -7.36
C TYR A 73 2.17 -4.92 -7.25
N SER A 74 2.02 -4.37 -6.05
CA SER A 74 2.07 -2.92 -5.78
C SER A 74 3.43 -2.32 -6.11
N SER A 75 4.52 -2.92 -5.61
CA SER A 75 5.88 -2.44 -5.87
C SER A 75 6.25 -2.48 -7.36
N THR A 76 5.80 -3.50 -8.10
CA THR A 76 6.01 -3.55 -9.55
C THR A 76 5.24 -2.44 -10.27
N ALA A 77 3.96 -2.23 -9.91
CA ALA A 77 3.12 -1.18 -10.50
C ALA A 77 3.71 0.23 -10.26
N VAL A 78 4.12 0.49 -9.02
CA VAL A 78 4.75 1.75 -8.63
C VAL A 78 6.11 1.94 -9.32
N ALA A 79 6.95 0.90 -9.39
CA ALA A 79 8.25 0.99 -10.04
C ALA A 79 8.15 1.27 -11.55
N LEU A 80 7.11 0.77 -12.23
CA LEU A 80 6.80 1.12 -13.62
C LEU A 80 6.33 2.56 -13.79
N ALA A 81 5.71 3.16 -12.74
CA ALA A 81 5.26 4.54 -12.75
C ALA A 81 6.34 5.57 -12.38
N LEU A 82 7.32 5.16 -11.57
CA LEU A 82 8.45 5.99 -11.16
C LEU A 82 9.38 6.32 -12.34
N PRO A 83 10.02 7.50 -12.36
CA PRO A 83 11.06 7.82 -13.31
C PRO A 83 12.24 6.85 -13.20
N ASP A 84 13.13 6.82 -14.20
CA ASP A 84 14.25 5.85 -14.25
C ASP A 84 15.20 5.96 -13.05
N HIS A 85 15.38 7.16 -12.52
CA HIS A 85 16.19 7.41 -11.32
C HIS A 85 15.42 7.20 -10.01
N GLY A 86 14.10 6.95 -10.10
CA GLY A 86 13.26 6.72 -8.91
C GLY A 86 13.66 5.49 -8.12
N ARG A 87 13.41 5.52 -6.82
CA ARG A 87 13.82 4.46 -5.88
C ARG A 87 12.67 4.03 -4.99
N ILE A 88 12.64 2.74 -4.73
CA ILE A 88 11.72 2.10 -3.77
C ILE A 88 12.55 1.44 -2.68
N THR A 89 12.27 1.79 -1.42
CA THR A 89 12.65 0.98 -0.27
C THR A 89 11.48 0.07 0.07
N ALA A 90 11.67 -1.24 -0.04
CA ALA A 90 10.63 -2.25 0.13
C ALA A 90 10.94 -3.14 1.33
N CYS A 91 9.99 -3.26 2.28
CA CYS A 91 10.15 -4.02 3.51
C CYS A 91 9.21 -5.22 3.51
N ASP A 92 9.75 -6.41 3.76
CA ASP A 92 8.99 -7.65 4.01
C ASP A 92 9.80 -8.58 4.91
N ILE A 93 9.14 -9.54 5.55
CA ILE A 93 9.79 -10.57 6.37
C ILE A 93 9.85 -11.93 5.70
N ASN A 94 9.13 -12.12 4.60
CA ASN A 94 8.94 -13.43 3.99
C ASN A 94 9.71 -13.56 2.68
N ALA A 95 10.89 -14.20 2.75
CA ALA A 95 11.76 -14.44 1.60
C ALA A 95 11.05 -15.23 0.48
N SER A 96 10.21 -16.22 0.83
CA SER A 96 9.51 -17.05 -0.17
C SER A 96 8.49 -16.26 -0.99
N PHE A 97 7.77 -15.31 -0.37
CA PHE A 97 6.86 -14.44 -1.11
C PHE A 97 7.62 -13.46 -1.99
N THR A 98 8.69 -12.87 -1.46
CA THR A 98 9.47 -11.86 -2.18
C THR A 98 10.35 -12.42 -3.29
N GLU A 99 10.61 -13.73 -3.36
CA GLU A 99 11.22 -14.37 -4.54
C GLU A 99 10.37 -14.12 -5.80
N HIS A 100 9.03 -14.24 -5.68
CA HIS A 100 8.11 -13.93 -6.77
C HIS A 100 8.15 -12.44 -7.14
N ALA A 101 8.22 -11.57 -6.14
CA ALA A 101 8.36 -10.13 -6.35
C ALA A 101 9.65 -9.80 -7.11
N GLN A 102 10.78 -10.34 -6.69
CA GLN A 102 12.07 -10.12 -7.35
C GLN A 102 12.08 -10.63 -8.78
N GLN A 103 11.39 -11.75 -9.06
CA GLN A 103 11.23 -12.25 -10.42
C GLN A 103 10.41 -11.26 -11.26
N ALA A 104 9.26 -10.80 -10.75
CA ALA A 104 8.42 -9.83 -11.44
C ALA A 104 9.17 -8.51 -11.70
N TRP A 105 9.96 -8.01 -10.75
CA TRP A 105 10.77 -6.80 -10.94
C TRP A 105 11.82 -6.95 -12.05
N ARG A 106 12.45 -8.13 -12.14
CA ARG A 106 13.39 -8.43 -13.26
C ARG A 106 12.68 -8.50 -14.60
N GLU A 107 11.54 -9.19 -14.67
CA GLU A 107 10.73 -9.30 -15.89
C GLU A 107 10.18 -7.95 -16.35
N ALA A 108 9.83 -7.08 -15.40
CA ALA A 108 9.41 -5.70 -15.67
C ALA A 108 10.56 -4.75 -16.01
N GLY A 109 11.83 -5.16 -15.85
CA GLY A 109 12.99 -4.31 -16.06
C GLY A 109 13.19 -3.23 -14.98
N VAL A 110 12.54 -3.36 -13.83
CA VAL A 110 12.53 -2.32 -12.76
C VAL A 110 13.30 -2.72 -11.51
N ALA A 111 13.91 -3.89 -11.48
CA ALA A 111 14.63 -4.39 -10.29
C ALA A 111 15.72 -3.42 -9.79
N HIS A 112 16.33 -2.64 -10.67
CA HIS A 112 17.35 -1.65 -10.31
C HIS A 112 16.84 -0.46 -9.50
N LYS A 113 15.51 -0.26 -9.46
CA LYS A 113 14.86 0.80 -8.67
C LYS A 113 14.55 0.37 -7.23
N ILE A 114 14.60 -0.95 -6.93
CA ILE A 114 14.00 -1.51 -5.70
C ILE A 114 15.08 -2.10 -4.79
N SER A 115 15.16 -1.57 -3.57
CA SER A 115 15.97 -2.11 -2.48
C SER A 115 15.07 -2.88 -1.52
N LEU A 116 15.22 -4.20 -1.47
CA LEU A 116 14.44 -5.08 -0.60
C LEU A 116 15.14 -5.30 0.73
N HIS A 117 14.45 -5.05 1.83
CA HIS A 117 14.87 -5.31 3.20
C HIS A 117 14.05 -6.46 3.78
N LEU A 118 14.70 -7.61 4.01
CA LEU A 118 14.07 -8.83 4.55
C LEU A 118 14.27 -8.91 6.06
N GLN A 119 13.55 -8.05 6.78
CA GLN A 119 13.54 -7.98 8.24
C GLN A 119 12.24 -7.32 8.73
N PRO A 120 11.89 -7.36 10.03
CA PRO A 120 10.74 -6.64 10.54
C PRO A 120 10.81 -5.17 10.16
N ALA A 121 9.74 -4.64 9.53
CA ALA A 121 9.77 -3.32 8.91
C ALA A 121 10.13 -2.20 9.89
N LEU A 122 9.74 -2.30 11.18
CA LEU A 122 10.12 -1.29 12.18
C LEU A 122 11.63 -1.11 12.30
N PHE A 123 12.41 -2.19 12.20
CA PHE A 123 13.89 -2.08 12.23
C PHE A 123 14.40 -1.30 11.01
N THR A 124 13.90 -1.64 9.81
CA THR A 124 14.28 -0.88 8.61
C THR A 124 13.90 0.59 8.72
N LEU A 125 12.68 0.89 9.21
CA LEU A 125 12.23 2.27 9.34
C LEU A 125 13.06 3.06 10.36
N ASP A 126 13.44 2.43 11.48
CA ASP A 126 14.29 3.05 12.49
C ASP A 126 15.71 3.26 11.93
N GLU A 127 16.31 2.28 11.22
CA GLU A 127 17.59 2.42 10.50
C GLU A 127 17.57 3.58 9.49
N LEU A 128 16.49 3.74 8.71
CA LEU A 128 16.35 4.85 7.77
C LEU A 128 16.36 6.21 8.49
N LEU A 129 15.68 6.31 9.64
CA LEU A 129 15.67 7.53 10.46
C LEU A 129 17.05 7.81 11.05
N GLU A 130 17.76 6.80 11.56
CA GLU A 130 19.12 6.90 12.08
C GLU A 130 20.12 7.33 10.98
N ASN A 131 19.89 6.90 9.74
CA ASN A 131 20.69 7.28 8.58
C ASN A 131 20.34 8.69 8.03
N GLY A 132 19.48 9.45 8.72
CA GLY A 132 19.14 10.82 8.36
C GLY A 132 18.15 10.96 7.20
N GLU A 133 17.37 9.93 6.91
CA GLU A 133 16.38 9.93 5.81
C GLU A 133 15.05 10.57 6.19
N ALA A 134 14.96 11.23 7.34
CA ALA A 134 13.76 11.96 7.74
C ALA A 134 13.35 13.00 6.67
N GLY A 135 12.05 13.00 6.30
CA GLY A 135 11.50 13.92 5.31
C GLY A 135 12.00 13.71 3.88
N SER A 136 12.55 12.53 3.55
CA SER A 136 13.14 12.25 2.24
C SER A 136 12.23 11.47 1.28
N TYR A 137 11.19 10.81 1.77
CA TYR A 137 10.27 10.02 0.96
C TYR A 137 9.10 10.88 0.46
N ASP A 138 8.70 10.67 -0.78
CA ASP A 138 7.53 11.33 -1.39
C ASP A 138 6.23 10.63 -1.01
N ILE A 139 6.25 9.30 -1.08
CA ILE A 139 5.09 8.45 -0.78
C ILE A 139 5.55 7.26 0.07
N ALA A 140 4.76 6.94 1.10
CA ALA A 140 4.86 5.68 1.83
C ALA A 140 3.57 4.88 1.68
N PHE A 141 3.67 3.56 1.50
CA PHE A 141 2.52 2.64 1.44
C PHE A 141 2.65 1.58 2.53
N ILE A 142 1.62 1.46 3.37
CA ILE A 142 1.54 0.53 4.48
C ILE A 142 0.52 -0.54 4.15
N ASP A 143 1.00 -1.75 3.87
CA ASP A 143 0.18 -2.94 3.56
C ASP A 143 0.73 -4.22 4.18
N ALA A 144 1.26 -4.13 5.38
CA ALA A 144 1.76 -5.26 6.17
C ALA A 144 0.73 -5.73 7.20
N ASP A 145 1.22 -6.46 8.20
CA ASP A 145 0.46 -6.89 9.36
C ASP A 145 -0.19 -5.70 10.10
N LYS A 146 -1.39 -5.92 10.61
CA LYS A 146 -2.23 -4.81 11.11
C LYS A 146 -1.93 -4.35 12.54
N PRO A 147 -1.50 -5.21 13.49
CA PRO A 147 -1.22 -4.74 14.85
C PRO A 147 -0.18 -3.62 14.95
N PRO A 148 0.92 -3.59 14.16
CA PRO A 148 1.89 -2.49 14.20
C PRO A 148 1.51 -1.27 13.35
N THR A 149 0.33 -1.21 12.71
CA THR A 149 -0.05 -0.09 11.84
C THR A 149 0.18 1.29 12.47
N PRO A 150 -0.17 1.55 13.75
CA PRO A 150 0.13 2.84 14.37
C PRO A 150 1.64 3.14 14.42
N GLN A 151 2.48 2.12 14.69
CA GLN A 151 3.93 2.31 14.75
C GLN A 151 4.51 2.55 13.34
N TYR A 152 4.04 1.86 12.31
CA TYR A 152 4.41 2.14 10.92
C TYR A 152 4.04 3.57 10.53
N TYR A 153 2.82 3.98 10.87
CA TYR A 153 2.34 5.34 10.59
C TYR A 153 3.25 6.42 11.22
N GLU A 154 3.62 6.28 12.49
CA GLU A 154 4.49 7.25 13.17
C GLU A 154 5.88 7.36 12.53
N ARG A 155 6.49 6.25 12.06
CA ARG A 155 7.76 6.29 11.33
C ARG A 155 7.57 6.89 9.94
N CYS A 156 6.50 6.52 9.24
CA CYS A 156 6.19 7.10 7.93
C CYS A 156 5.96 8.62 8.02
N LEU A 157 5.33 9.10 9.10
CA LEU A 157 5.21 10.54 9.35
C LEU A 157 6.58 11.24 9.47
N GLN A 158 7.59 10.58 10.00
CA GLN A 158 8.93 11.16 10.08
C GLN A 158 9.67 11.04 8.74
N LEU A 159 9.58 9.90 8.04
CA LEU A 159 10.28 9.61 6.79
C LEU A 159 9.72 10.37 5.58
N VAL A 160 8.40 10.53 5.51
CA VAL A 160 7.74 11.23 4.40
C VAL A 160 7.94 12.74 4.55
N ARG A 161 8.23 13.42 3.44
CA ARG A 161 8.38 14.88 3.42
C ARG A 161 7.06 15.61 3.67
N LYS A 162 7.12 16.88 4.01
CA LYS A 162 5.95 17.76 4.03
C LYS A 162 5.31 17.81 2.64
N GLY A 163 3.98 17.69 2.57
CA GLY A 163 3.20 17.56 1.34
C GLY A 163 3.30 16.19 0.65
N GLY A 164 4.08 15.25 1.23
CA GLY A 164 4.11 13.87 0.77
C GLY A 164 2.91 13.06 1.24
N ILE A 165 2.77 11.85 0.73
CA ILE A 165 1.58 11.01 0.93
C ILE A 165 1.94 9.76 1.74
N ILE A 166 1.09 9.43 2.72
CA ILE A 166 1.08 8.11 3.36
C ILE A 166 -0.21 7.42 2.95
N ALA A 167 -0.10 6.28 2.28
CA ALA A 167 -1.22 5.43 1.88
C ALA A 167 -1.28 4.21 2.80
N ILE A 168 -2.47 3.88 3.31
CA ILE A 168 -2.65 2.73 4.22
C ILE A 168 -3.77 1.85 3.69
N ASN A 169 -3.47 0.55 3.52
CA ASN A 169 -4.41 -0.45 3.00
C ASN A 169 -5.15 -1.20 4.11
N ASN A 170 -6.35 -1.70 3.76
CA ASN A 170 -7.21 -2.61 4.54
C ASN A 170 -7.61 -2.09 5.93
N LEU A 171 -7.94 -0.82 6.05
CA LEU A 171 -8.45 -0.26 7.30
C LEU A 171 -9.93 -0.60 7.57
N LEU A 172 -10.61 -1.31 6.65
CA LEU A 172 -12.02 -1.72 6.81
C LEU A 172 -12.19 -3.16 7.30
N LEU A 173 -11.17 -4.02 7.15
CA LEU A 173 -11.21 -5.44 7.54
C LEU A 173 -12.45 -6.19 6.99
N GLY A 174 -12.76 -6.00 5.70
CA GLY A 174 -13.96 -6.58 5.07
C GLY A 174 -15.28 -6.09 5.67
N GLY A 175 -15.31 -4.89 6.25
CA GLY A 175 -16.45 -4.32 6.96
C GLY A 175 -16.50 -4.65 8.45
N ARG A 176 -15.67 -5.57 8.96
CA ARG A 176 -15.61 -5.93 10.39
C ARG A 176 -15.20 -4.77 11.30
N ILE A 177 -14.60 -3.72 10.75
CA ILE A 177 -14.23 -2.51 11.49
C ILE A 177 -15.43 -1.87 12.24
N LEU A 178 -16.65 -2.15 11.79
CA LEU A 178 -17.89 -1.65 12.41
C LEU A 178 -18.43 -2.56 13.52
N SER A 179 -17.82 -3.73 13.75
CA SER A 179 -18.29 -4.69 14.75
C SER A 179 -17.94 -4.21 16.16
N GLU A 180 -18.94 -4.04 17.02
CA GLU A 180 -18.74 -3.54 18.40
C GLU A 180 -18.42 -4.67 19.41
N ASN A 181 -18.91 -5.89 19.19
CA ASN A 181 -18.76 -7.01 20.12
C ASN A 181 -18.56 -8.32 19.36
N ASP A 182 -17.52 -8.40 18.54
CA ASP A 182 -17.19 -9.63 17.81
C ASP A 182 -16.32 -10.54 18.69
N ALA A 183 -16.93 -11.61 19.24
CA ALA A 183 -16.23 -12.56 20.10
C ALA A 183 -15.08 -13.28 19.36
N ASP A 184 -15.16 -13.35 18.03
CA ASP A 184 -14.14 -13.93 17.14
C ASP A 184 -13.27 -12.84 16.47
N ALA A 185 -13.26 -11.63 17.03
CA ALA A 185 -12.50 -10.52 16.49
C ALA A 185 -11.00 -10.83 16.48
N PRO A 186 -10.30 -10.57 15.35
CA PRO A 186 -8.85 -10.65 15.35
C PRO A 186 -8.27 -9.58 16.29
N PRO A 187 -7.11 -9.84 16.92
CA PRO A 187 -6.45 -8.85 17.80
C PRO A 187 -6.21 -7.49 17.12
N SER A 188 -6.12 -7.49 15.80
CA SER A 188 -5.95 -6.27 14.99
C SER A 188 -7.19 -5.37 14.96
N LEU A 189 -8.40 -5.88 15.24
CA LEU A 189 -9.63 -5.11 15.11
C LEU A 189 -9.64 -3.89 16.03
N SER A 190 -9.44 -4.08 17.32
CA SER A 190 -9.44 -2.99 18.31
C SER A 190 -8.33 -1.97 18.05
N VAL A 191 -7.15 -2.44 17.62
CA VAL A 191 -6.04 -1.57 17.24
C VAL A 191 -6.42 -0.68 16.06
N LEU A 192 -7.00 -1.26 15.00
CA LEU A 192 -7.40 -0.49 13.81
C LEU A 192 -8.60 0.42 14.10
N GLN A 193 -9.55 0.00 14.95
CA GLN A 193 -10.66 0.87 15.38
C GLN A 193 -10.13 2.12 16.10
N ALA A 194 -9.22 1.94 17.05
CA ALA A 194 -8.59 3.04 17.76
C ALA A 194 -7.76 3.94 16.83
N PHE A 195 -6.99 3.33 15.92
CA PHE A 195 -6.20 4.06 14.92
C PHE A 195 -7.10 4.88 13.98
N ASN A 196 -8.13 4.27 13.39
CA ASN A 196 -9.07 4.95 12.50
C ASN A 196 -9.77 6.12 13.21
N ALA A 197 -10.13 5.95 14.49
CA ALA A 197 -10.76 7.00 15.28
C ALA A 197 -9.81 8.18 15.59
N SER A 198 -8.50 7.94 15.59
CA SER A 198 -7.50 9.00 15.86
C SER A 198 -7.19 9.87 14.64
N LEU A 199 -7.36 9.36 13.43
CA LEU A 199 -6.98 10.06 12.19
C LEU A 199 -7.69 11.41 11.98
N PRO A 200 -9.03 11.54 12.19
CA PRO A 200 -9.71 12.83 11.99
C PRO A 200 -9.22 13.95 12.91
N GLY A 201 -8.62 13.61 14.05
CA GLY A 201 -8.08 14.57 15.03
C GLY A 201 -6.58 14.82 14.90
N ASP A 202 -5.88 14.17 13.97
CA ASP A 202 -4.43 14.34 13.81
C ASP A 202 -4.11 15.57 12.96
N PRO A 203 -3.60 16.67 13.56
CA PRO A 203 -3.31 17.91 12.85
C PRO A 203 -2.11 17.79 11.89
N ARG A 204 -1.37 16.70 11.95
CA ARG A 204 -0.16 16.47 11.14
C ARG A 204 -0.50 16.00 9.71
N VAL A 205 -1.76 15.63 9.46
CA VAL A 205 -2.18 15.09 8.17
C VAL A 205 -3.57 15.58 7.74
N ASN A 206 -3.79 15.60 6.43
CA ASN A 206 -5.13 15.65 5.84
C ASN A 206 -5.49 14.27 5.32
N ALA A 207 -6.56 13.69 5.85
CA ALA A 207 -6.96 12.32 5.58
C ALA A 207 -8.17 12.20 4.64
N ILE A 208 -8.13 11.24 3.72
CA ILE A 208 -9.30 10.77 2.95
C ILE A 208 -9.25 9.25 2.84
N THR A 209 -10.40 8.59 2.99
CA THR A 209 -10.51 7.14 2.75
C THR A 209 -11.32 6.89 1.50
N LEU A 210 -10.74 6.18 0.54
CA LEU A 210 -11.36 5.78 -0.72
C LEU A 210 -11.95 4.37 -0.57
N PRO A 211 -13.19 4.13 -1.05
CA PRO A 211 -13.81 2.80 -1.02
C PRO A 211 -13.29 1.93 -2.18
N VAL A 212 -11.97 1.74 -2.24
CA VAL A 212 -11.28 0.94 -3.26
C VAL A 212 -10.64 -0.26 -2.58
N GLY A 213 -10.86 -1.46 -3.09
CA GLY A 213 -10.46 -2.69 -2.41
C GLY A 213 -11.11 -2.80 -1.03
N ASP A 214 -10.33 -3.14 -0.01
CA ASP A 214 -10.75 -3.13 1.41
C ASP A 214 -10.46 -1.78 2.10
N GLY A 215 -10.65 -0.69 1.36
CA GLY A 215 -10.38 0.68 1.81
C GLY A 215 -8.93 1.09 1.62
N LEU A 216 -8.71 2.21 0.95
CA LEU A 216 -7.41 2.86 0.81
C LEU A 216 -7.48 4.24 1.45
N THR A 217 -6.79 4.40 2.58
CA THR A 217 -6.69 5.70 3.27
C THR A 217 -5.45 6.43 2.79
N LEU A 218 -5.64 7.65 2.33
CA LEU A 218 -4.59 8.56 1.85
C LEU A 218 -4.45 9.72 2.83
N LEU A 219 -3.23 9.99 3.24
CA LEU A 219 -2.89 11.02 4.22
C LEU A 219 -1.83 11.94 3.61
N ILE A 220 -2.12 13.24 3.50
CA ILE A 220 -1.13 14.24 3.08
C ILE A 220 -0.50 14.85 4.34
N LYS A 221 0.82 14.71 4.50
CA LYS A 221 1.57 15.29 5.61
C LYS A 221 1.60 16.83 5.51
N GLN A 222 1.28 17.50 6.63
CA GLN A 222 1.25 18.97 6.77
C GLN A 222 2.60 19.58 7.14
#